data_a2ea10ddbc722e2995e5e3815296245d
#
_entry.id   a2ea10ddbc722e2995e5e3815296245d
#
_cell.length_a   1.000
_cell.length_b   1.000
_cell.length_c   1.000
_cell.angle_alpha   90.00
_cell.angle_beta   90.00
_cell.angle_gamma   90.00
#
_symmetry.space_group_name_H-M   'P 1'
#
loop_
_entity.id
_entity.type
_entity.pdbx_description
1 polymer ?
#
loop_
_entity_poly.entity_id
_entity_poly.type
_entity_poly.pdbx_seq_one_letter_code
_entity_poly.pdbx_strand_id
1 'polypeptide(L)'
;MDKLPAWSFSSIKTFEQCPKKYYHLKVVKDFKEQETEAMHYGTRFHEAAEFYIKDGTPLPEPFKFAKGALDNLNQLHGEKLCEFEMGLTENLEPCDFKDPNVWWRGIADLIILDREKGEARVLDYKTGKSDKYADKGQLELMALAIFKFFPEIKRVRGGLLFVIARSFPKANYSKEDEPVLWQKWLRDYDRMKFAYTSNVWNPRPSGLCKKHCVVLSCPHNGRA
;
A
#
# COMPACT_ATOMS: atom_id res chain seq x y z
N MET A 1 1.07 28.47 -0.94
CA MET A 1 1.82 27.19 -0.82
C MET A 1 1.00 26.14 -1.51
N ASP A 2 1.61 25.40 -2.40
CA ASP A 2 0.91 24.30 -3.07
C ASP A 2 0.48 23.24 -2.06
N LYS A 3 -0.68 22.64 -2.29
CA LYS A 3 -1.23 21.59 -1.39
C LYS A 3 -0.27 20.40 -1.33
N LEU A 4 -0.01 19.90 -0.13
CA LEU A 4 0.75 18.66 0.04
C LEU A 4 0.09 17.54 -0.80
N PRO A 5 0.84 16.79 -1.60
CA PRO A 5 0.28 15.66 -2.35
C PRO A 5 -0.42 14.65 -1.42
N ALA A 6 -1.50 14.04 -1.90
CA ALA A 6 -2.14 12.96 -1.18
C ALA A 6 -1.11 11.88 -0.82
N TRP A 7 -1.16 11.43 0.42
CA TRP A 7 -0.22 10.45 0.91
C TRP A 7 -0.76 9.02 0.82
N SER A 8 0.11 8.07 0.92
CA SER A 8 -0.17 6.64 0.90
C SER A 8 0.83 5.91 1.80
N PHE A 9 0.62 4.63 2.04
CA PHE A 9 1.61 3.81 2.73
C PHE A 9 3.01 3.93 2.12
N SER A 10 3.13 3.78 0.80
CA SER A 10 4.43 3.86 0.12
C SER A 10 5.08 5.23 0.22
N SER A 11 4.29 6.32 0.24
CA SER A 11 4.82 7.68 0.38
C SER A 11 5.38 7.94 1.79
N ILE A 12 4.67 7.51 2.84
CA ILE A 12 5.16 7.57 4.22
C ILE A 12 6.45 6.74 4.36
N LYS A 13 6.48 5.52 3.84
CA LYS A 13 7.69 4.66 3.91
C LYS A 13 8.88 5.27 3.17
N THR A 14 8.64 5.92 2.03
CA THR A 14 9.70 6.65 1.32
C THR A 14 10.22 7.83 2.14
N PHE A 15 9.33 8.59 2.78
CA PHE A 15 9.69 9.69 3.66
C PHE A 15 10.46 9.21 4.90
N GLU A 16 9.99 8.14 5.56
CA GLU A 16 10.69 7.52 6.69
C GLU A 16 12.08 7.02 6.30
N GLN A 17 12.21 6.43 5.12
CA GLN A 17 13.49 5.99 4.60
C GLN A 17 14.45 7.17 4.42
N CYS A 18 14.00 8.23 3.77
CA CYS A 18 14.80 9.45 3.57
C CYS A 18 13.90 10.62 3.11
N PRO A 19 13.69 11.67 3.95
CA PRO A 19 12.93 12.85 3.55
C PRO A 19 13.43 13.49 2.26
N LYS A 20 14.75 13.56 2.03
CA LYS A 20 15.32 14.09 0.79
C LYS A 20 14.96 13.24 -0.43
N LYS A 21 14.97 11.89 -0.32
CA LYS A 21 14.50 11.01 -1.40
C LYS A 21 13.02 11.25 -1.71
N TYR A 22 12.19 11.35 -0.69
CA TYR A 22 10.76 11.65 -0.84
C TYR A 22 10.55 12.98 -1.58
N TYR A 23 11.26 14.04 -1.19
CA TYR A 23 11.20 15.35 -1.84
C TYR A 23 11.43 15.26 -3.34
N HIS A 24 12.51 14.63 -3.74
CA HIS A 24 12.88 14.49 -5.15
C HIS A 24 11.91 13.61 -5.95
N LEU A 25 11.38 12.54 -5.34
CA LEU A 25 10.48 11.62 -6.04
C LEU A 25 9.01 12.05 -6.06
N LYS A 26 8.54 12.74 -5.00
CA LYS A 26 7.10 12.99 -4.80
C LYS A 26 6.71 14.45 -4.82
N VAL A 27 7.61 15.35 -4.44
CA VAL A 27 7.35 16.80 -4.41
C VAL A 27 7.82 17.46 -5.70
N VAL A 28 9.12 17.48 -5.95
CA VAL A 28 9.72 18.11 -7.14
C VAL A 28 9.58 17.24 -8.39
N LYS A 29 9.66 15.90 -8.20
CA LYS A 29 9.55 14.88 -9.27
C LYS A 29 10.63 14.99 -10.36
N ASP A 30 11.82 15.48 -9.99
CA ASP A 30 12.99 15.60 -10.86
C ASP A 30 13.78 14.30 -11.02
N PHE A 31 13.50 13.30 -10.18
CA PHE A 31 13.98 11.93 -10.31
C PHE A 31 12.80 10.94 -10.33
N LYS A 32 13.00 9.78 -10.98
CA LYS A 32 12.04 8.67 -11.01
C LYS A 32 12.73 7.38 -10.58
N GLU A 33 12.02 6.52 -9.88
CA GLU A 33 12.51 5.16 -9.66
C GLU A 33 12.55 4.42 -10.99
N GLN A 34 13.63 3.65 -11.20
CA GLN A 34 13.74 2.82 -12.40
C GLN A 34 12.84 1.60 -12.25
N GLU A 35 12.04 1.36 -13.26
CA GLU A 35 11.25 0.14 -13.35
C GLU A 35 12.20 -1.05 -13.51
N THR A 36 11.90 -2.11 -12.81
CA THR A 36 12.68 -3.35 -12.83
C THR A 36 11.85 -4.51 -13.35
N GLU A 37 12.50 -5.53 -13.88
CA GLU A 37 11.81 -6.78 -14.26
C GLU A 37 10.96 -7.36 -13.14
N ALA A 38 11.41 -7.23 -11.89
CA ALA A 38 10.63 -7.67 -10.72
C ALA A 38 9.36 -6.86 -10.52
N MET A 39 9.38 -5.54 -10.77
CA MET A 39 8.20 -4.69 -10.71
C MET A 39 7.21 -5.05 -11.83
N HIS A 40 7.69 -5.19 -13.06
CA HIS A 40 6.86 -5.63 -14.19
C HIS A 40 6.23 -7.02 -13.96
N TYR A 41 7.01 -7.94 -13.40
CA TYR A 41 6.49 -9.26 -13.03
C TYR A 41 5.37 -9.13 -11.97
N GLY A 42 5.58 -8.29 -10.95
CA GLY A 42 4.56 -8.00 -9.93
C GLY A 42 3.28 -7.45 -10.54
N THR A 43 3.37 -6.40 -11.35
CA THR A 43 2.21 -5.78 -12.01
C THR A 43 1.41 -6.79 -12.83
N ARG A 44 2.08 -7.60 -13.66
CA ARG A 44 1.42 -8.64 -14.46
C ARG A 44 0.77 -9.73 -13.58
N PHE A 45 1.35 -10.02 -12.42
CA PHE A 45 0.74 -10.98 -11.49
C PHE A 45 -0.55 -10.41 -10.88
N HIS A 46 -0.54 -9.15 -10.42
CA HIS A 46 -1.72 -8.49 -9.84
C HIS A 46 -2.86 -8.45 -10.85
N GLU A 47 -2.58 -8.02 -12.08
CA GLU A 47 -3.56 -8.01 -13.18
C GLU A 47 -4.13 -9.41 -13.46
N ALA A 48 -3.29 -10.44 -13.54
CA ALA A 48 -3.75 -11.81 -13.75
C ALA A 48 -4.59 -12.33 -12.57
N ALA A 49 -4.24 -11.99 -11.34
CA ALA A 49 -4.98 -12.38 -10.14
C ALA A 49 -6.33 -11.66 -10.06
N GLU A 50 -6.38 -10.37 -10.41
CA GLU A 50 -7.63 -9.62 -10.51
C GLU A 50 -8.62 -10.30 -11.47
N PHE A 51 -8.23 -10.51 -12.73
CA PHE A 51 -9.10 -11.13 -13.73
C PHE A 51 -9.49 -12.56 -13.35
N TYR A 52 -8.58 -13.31 -12.72
CA TYR A 52 -8.90 -14.66 -12.24
C TYR A 52 -9.99 -14.65 -11.16
N ILE A 53 -9.89 -13.75 -10.19
CA ILE A 53 -10.87 -13.64 -9.09
C ILE A 53 -12.19 -13.06 -9.58
N LYS A 54 -12.15 -12.02 -10.42
CA LYS A 54 -13.30 -11.23 -10.85
C LYS A 54 -14.12 -11.94 -11.93
N ASP A 55 -13.45 -12.47 -12.94
CA ASP A 55 -14.09 -12.95 -14.16
C ASP A 55 -13.86 -14.44 -14.41
N GLY A 56 -13.07 -15.12 -13.61
CA GLY A 56 -12.69 -16.51 -13.82
C GLY A 56 -11.71 -16.71 -15.01
N THR A 57 -11.09 -15.63 -15.50
CA THR A 57 -10.11 -15.70 -16.59
C THR A 57 -8.94 -16.59 -16.22
N PRO A 58 -8.57 -17.61 -17.03
CA PRO A 58 -7.48 -18.52 -16.69
C PRO A 58 -6.15 -17.80 -16.49
N LEU A 59 -5.41 -18.21 -15.44
CA LEU A 59 -4.09 -17.68 -15.19
C LEU A 59 -3.12 -17.99 -16.34
N PRO A 60 -2.31 -17.01 -16.78
CA PRO A 60 -1.19 -17.26 -17.69
C PRO A 60 -0.22 -18.31 -17.14
N GLU A 61 0.49 -19.04 -18.02
CA GLU A 61 1.45 -20.10 -17.64
C GLU A 61 2.40 -19.73 -16.51
N PRO A 62 3.06 -18.53 -16.51
CA PRO A 62 4.00 -18.15 -15.46
C PRO A 62 3.37 -17.99 -14.07
N PHE A 63 2.03 -17.91 -13.97
CA PHE A 63 1.30 -17.65 -12.73
C PHE A 63 0.42 -18.82 -12.28
N LYS A 64 0.36 -19.91 -13.04
CA LYS A 64 -0.46 -21.10 -12.69
C LYS A 64 -0.13 -21.70 -11.34
N PHE A 65 1.09 -21.51 -10.83
CA PHE A 65 1.50 -21.96 -9.50
C PHE A 65 0.69 -21.32 -8.36
N ALA A 66 0.09 -20.15 -8.59
CA ALA A 66 -0.72 -19.43 -7.60
C ALA A 66 -2.20 -19.87 -7.61
N LYS A 67 -2.61 -20.70 -8.58
CA LYS A 67 -4.01 -21.10 -8.78
C LYS A 67 -4.68 -21.60 -7.50
N GLY A 68 -4.06 -22.53 -6.79
CA GLY A 68 -4.65 -23.08 -5.56
C GLY A 68 -4.86 -22.04 -4.45
N ALA A 69 -3.96 -21.06 -4.34
CA ALA A 69 -4.13 -19.98 -3.37
C ALA A 69 -5.30 -19.04 -3.77
N LEU A 70 -5.40 -18.71 -5.04
CA LEU A 70 -6.49 -17.84 -5.56
C LEU A 70 -7.83 -18.59 -5.52
N ASP A 71 -7.88 -19.89 -5.82
CA ASP A 71 -9.09 -20.72 -5.66
C ASP A 71 -9.62 -20.66 -4.23
N ASN A 72 -8.72 -20.81 -3.24
CA ASN A 72 -9.09 -20.73 -1.83
C ASN A 72 -9.68 -19.36 -1.47
N LEU A 73 -9.13 -18.28 -2.03
CA LEU A 73 -9.69 -16.94 -1.83
C LEU A 73 -11.07 -16.81 -2.50
N ASN A 74 -11.22 -17.37 -3.68
CA ASN A 74 -12.46 -17.32 -4.45
C ASN A 74 -13.60 -18.08 -3.77
N GLN A 75 -13.29 -19.16 -3.05
CA GLN A 75 -14.26 -19.95 -2.28
C GLN A 75 -14.72 -19.27 -0.99
N LEU A 76 -14.00 -18.24 -0.51
CA LEU A 76 -14.44 -17.52 0.69
C LEU A 76 -15.75 -16.79 0.44
N HIS A 77 -16.68 -16.92 1.39
CA HIS A 77 -17.95 -16.20 1.35
C HIS A 77 -17.74 -14.71 1.47
N GLY A 78 -18.50 -13.93 0.70
CA GLY A 78 -18.51 -12.47 0.71
C GLY A 78 -18.35 -11.86 -0.69
N GLU A 79 -18.70 -10.58 -0.79
CA GLU A 79 -18.50 -9.76 -1.97
C GLU A 79 -17.01 -9.53 -2.22
N LYS A 80 -16.54 -9.72 -3.45
CA LYS A 80 -15.13 -9.56 -3.83
C LYS A 80 -14.94 -8.27 -4.59
N LEU A 81 -14.09 -7.39 -4.05
CA LEU A 81 -13.68 -6.13 -4.66
C LEU A 81 -12.20 -6.24 -4.99
N CYS A 82 -11.87 -6.32 -6.28
CA CYS A 82 -10.50 -6.39 -6.78
C CYS A 82 -10.00 -5.00 -7.14
N GLU A 83 -8.71 -4.72 -6.91
CA GLU A 83 -8.05 -3.44 -7.20
C GLU A 83 -8.89 -2.24 -6.71
N PHE A 84 -9.42 -2.37 -5.49
CA PHE A 84 -10.37 -1.40 -4.96
C PHE A 84 -9.66 -0.11 -4.54
N GLU A 85 -9.93 0.96 -5.28
CA GLU A 85 -9.41 2.30 -5.03
C GLU A 85 -10.12 2.97 -3.88
N MET A 86 -9.38 3.44 -2.88
CA MET A 86 -9.88 4.16 -1.72
C MET A 86 -9.20 5.52 -1.58
N GLY A 87 -10.01 6.56 -1.44
CA GLY A 87 -9.56 7.90 -1.08
C GLY A 87 -10.21 8.36 0.22
N LEU A 88 -9.46 9.06 1.07
CA LEU A 88 -10.00 9.73 2.25
C LEU A 88 -9.63 11.21 2.22
N THR A 89 -10.56 12.06 2.65
CA THR A 89 -10.30 13.48 2.95
C THR A 89 -9.50 13.62 4.24
N GLU A 90 -9.04 14.84 4.58
CA GLU A 90 -8.34 15.12 5.86
C GLU A 90 -9.25 14.87 7.08
N ASN A 91 -10.58 14.90 6.90
CA ASN A 91 -11.55 14.55 7.94
C ASN A 91 -11.83 13.03 8.04
N LEU A 92 -11.06 12.22 7.32
CA LEU A 92 -11.24 10.76 7.24
C LEU A 92 -12.59 10.33 6.62
N GLU A 93 -13.17 11.15 5.77
CA GLU A 93 -14.38 10.84 5.03
C GLU A 93 -14.02 10.20 3.68
N PRO A 94 -14.72 9.15 3.26
CA PRO A 94 -14.53 8.55 1.94
C PRO A 94 -14.73 9.57 0.82
N CYS A 95 -13.85 9.53 -0.17
CA CYS A 95 -13.94 10.32 -1.40
C CYS A 95 -13.38 9.52 -2.58
N ASP A 96 -13.59 10.03 -3.78
CA ASP A 96 -13.00 9.43 -4.97
C ASP A 96 -11.48 9.44 -4.90
N PHE A 97 -10.87 8.40 -5.45
CA PHE A 97 -9.41 8.25 -5.49
C PHE A 97 -8.70 9.43 -6.15
N LYS A 98 -9.37 10.10 -7.08
CA LYS A 98 -8.87 11.27 -7.83
C LYS A 98 -9.51 12.59 -7.38
N ASP A 99 -10.27 12.60 -6.29
CA ASP A 99 -10.88 13.81 -5.75
C ASP A 99 -9.81 14.89 -5.50
N PRO A 100 -10.05 16.16 -5.85
CA PRO A 100 -9.11 17.25 -5.57
C PRO A 100 -8.83 17.45 -4.08
N ASN A 101 -9.75 17.02 -3.21
CA ASN A 101 -9.60 17.08 -1.75
C ASN A 101 -9.06 15.79 -1.13
N VAL A 102 -8.75 14.78 -1.94
CA VAL A 102 -8.17 13.55 -1.42
C VAL A 102 -6.89 13.87 -0.64
N TRP A 103 -6.82 13.32 0.55
CA TRP A 103 -5.71 13.50 1.49
C TRP A 103 -4.88 12.22 1.62
N TRP A 104 -5.54 11.05 1.71
CA TRP A 104 -4.92 9.74 1.72
C TRP A 104 -5.46 8.87 0.58
N ARG A 105 -4.60 8.01 0.04
CA ARG A 105 -4.97 7.05 -1.03
C ARG A 105 -4.40 5.67 -0.76
N GLY A 106 -5.21 4.66 -1.07
CA GLY A 106 -4.77 3.28 -1.10
C GLY A 106 -5.54 2.46 -2.12
N ILE A 107 -4.91 1.44 -2.65
CA ILE A 107 -5.54 0.44 -3.53
C ILE A 107 -5.36 -0.91 -2.84
N ALA A 108 -6.46 -1.64 -2.67
CA ALA A 108 -6.42 -2.99 -2.12
C ALA A 108 -6.56 -4.00 -3.27
N ASP A 109 -5.60 -4.91 -3.38
CA ASP A 109 -5.60 -5.92 -4.45
C ASP A 109 -6.86 -6.78 -4.40
N LEU A 110 -7.30 -7.16 -3.18
CA LEU A 110 -8.56 -7.86 -2.97
C LEU A 110 -9.15 -7.53 -1.60
N ILE A 111 -10.41 -7.11 -1.60
CA ILE A 111 -11.24 -7.05 -0.40
C ILE A 111 -12.35 -8.11 -0.53
N ILE A 112 -12.60 -8.88 0.53
CA ILE A 112 -13.74 -9.79 0.63
C ILE A 112 -14.61 -9.30 1.77
N LEU A 113 -15.82 -8.83 1.45
CA LEU A 113 -16.76 -8.25 2.40
C LEU A 113 -17.84 -9.27 2.79
N ASP A 114 -17.91 -9.62 4.05
CA ASP A 114 -19.01 -10.37 4.65
C ASP A 114 -19.83 -9.39 5.50
N ARG A 115 -20.76 -8.69 4.84
CA ARG A 115 -21.57 -7.62 5.46
C ARG A 115 -22.47 -8.17 6.56
N GLU A 116 -22.99 -9.39 6.41
CA GLU A 116 -23.86 -10.03 7.40
C GLU A 116 -23.14 -10.27 8.73
N LYS A 117 -21.84 -10.64 8.66
CA LYS A 117 -21.01 -10.83 9.84
C LYS A 117 -20.30 -9.56 10.31
N GLY A 118 -20.37 -8.46 9.55
CA GLY A 118 -19.60 -7.26 9.82
C GLY A 118 -18.08 -7.51 9.75
N GLU A 119 -17.64 -8.42 8.88
CA GLU A 119 -16.25 -8.79 8.71
C GLU A 119 -15.76 -8.51 7.28
N ALA A 120 -14.51 -8.09 7.16
CA ALA A 120 -13.84 -8.02 5.88
C ALA A 120 -12.49 -8.74 5.92
N ARG A 121 -12.02 -9.17 4.76
CA ARG A 121 -10.64 -9.59 4.55
C ARG A 121 -10.01 -8.65 3.53
N VAL A 122 -8.81 -8.18 3.81
CA VAL A 122 -8.01 -7.40 2.86
C VAL A 122 -6.72 -8.13 2.56
N LEU A 123 -6.47 -8.39 1.31
CA LEU A 123 -5.31 -9.12 0.81
C LEU A 123 -4.46 -8.17 -0.03
N ASP A 124 -3.15 -8.33 0.09
CA ASP A 124 -2.17 -7.69 -0.76
C ASP A 124 -1.21 -8.76 -1.27
N TYR A 125 -1.08 -8.85 -2.58
CA TYR A 125 -0.26 -9.86 -3.24
C TYR A 125 1.20 -9.42 -3.28
N LYS A 126 2.09 -10.34 -2.97
CA LYS A 126 3.54 -10.14 -2.99
C LYS A 126 4.22 -11.19 -3.85
N THR A 127 5.00 -10.75 -4.82
CA THR A 127 5.81 -11.62 -5.68
C THR A 127 7.26 -11.74 -5.20
N GLY A 128 7.56 -11.24 -4.00
CA GLY A 128 8.87 -11.38 -3.37
C GLY A 128 9.19 -12.82 -2.99
N LYS A 129 10.48 -13.19 -3.06
CA LYS A 129 10.98 -14.53 -2.70
C LYS A 129 11.12 -14.76 -1.19
N SER A 130 10.85 -13.75 -0.36
CA SER A 130 10.95 -13.81 1.10
C SER A 130 9.99 -12.82 1.74
N ASP A 131 9.42 -13.19 2.88
CA ASP A 131 8.58 -12.35 3.73
C ASP A 131 9.33 -11.72 4.91
N LYS A 132 10.66 -11.88 4.96
CA LYS A 132 11.52 -11.39 6.06
C LYS A 132 11.30 -9.91 6.40
N TYR A 133 10.97 -9.10 5.41
CA TYR A 133 10.74 -7.67 5.55
C TYR A 133 9.28 -7.29 5.32
N ALA A 134 8.34 -8.23 5.56
CA ALA A 134 6.92 -7.98 5.42
C ALA A 134 6.48 -6.86 6.38
N ASP A 135 5.99 -5.76 5.84
CA ASP A 135 5.47 -4.64 6.63
C ASP A 135 3.94 -4.66 6.60
N LYS A 136 3.33 -4.99 7.73
CA LYS A 136 1.88 -5.06 7.88
C LYS A 136 1.21 -3.68 8.00
N GLY A 137 1.96 -2.60 8.05
CA GLY A 137 1.42 -1.24 8.09
C GLY A 137 0.54 -0.91 6.89
N GLN A 138 0.81 -1.51 5.73
CA GLN A 138 -0.07 -1.38 4.57
C GLN A 138 -1.47 -1.96 4.86
N LEU A 139 -1.54 -3.17 5.44
CA LEU A 139 -2.80 -3.81 5.81
C LEU A 139 -3.56 -3.00 6.87
N GLU A 140 -2.83 -2.37 7.80
CA GLU A 140 -3.41 -1.51 8.85
C GLU A 140 -4.11 -0.30 8.22
N LEU A 141 -3.45 0.42 7.31
CA LEU A 141 -4.04 1.55 6.60
C LEU A 141 -5.25 1.13 5.73
N MET A 142 -5.15 -0.03 5.06
CA MET A 142 -6.28 -0.56 4.30
C MET A 142 -7.46 -0.89 5.22
N ALA A 143 -7.21 -1.50 6.39
CA ALA A 143 -8.27 -1.80 7.37
C ALA A 143 -8.95 -0.51 7.88
N LEU A 144 -8.16 0.53 8.18
CA LEU A 144 -8.66 1.83 8.59
C LEU A 144 -9.55 2.47 7.51
N ALA A 145 -9.14 2.40 6.25
CA ALA A 145 -9.94 2.89 5.13
C ALA A 145 -11.23 2.05 4.95
N ILE A 146 -11.15 0.72 5.06
CA ILE A 146 -12.32 -0.17 4.98
C ILE A 146 -13.35 0.19 6.04
N PHE A 147 -12.96 0.51 7.27
CA PHE A 147 -13.89 0.95 8.31
C PHE A 147 -14.62 2.27 7.97
N LYS A 148 -14.02 3.12 7.15
CA LYS A 148 -14.64 4.37 6.67
C LYS A 148 -15.57 4.12 5.47
N PHE A 149 -15.13 3.32 4.50
CA PHE A 149 -15.91 3.01 3.30
C PHE A 149 -17.10 2.10 3.59
N PHE A 150 -16.97 1.21 4.57
CA PHE A 150 -17.98 0.21 4.94
C PHE A 150 -18.25 0.28 6.44
N PRO A 151 -19.10 1.23 6.88
CA PRO A 151 -19.34 1.49 8.30
C PRO A 151 -19.90 0.30 9.09
N GLU A 152 -20.56 -0.65 8.43
CA GLU A 152 -21.05 -1.89 8.98
C GLU A 152 -19.95 -2.90 9.34
N ILE A 153 -18.77 -2.77 8.73
CA ILE A 153 -17.63 -3.67 9.03
C ILE A 153 -17.01 -3.27 10.38
N LYS A 154 -16.90 -4.26 11.26
CA LYS A 154 -16.33 -4.10 12.61
C LYS A 154 -14.97 -4.78 12.78
N ARG A 155 -14.68 -5.76 11.94
CA ARG A 155 -13.43 -6.53 11.98
C ARG A 155 -12.84 -6.68 10.59
N VAL A 156 -11.53 -6.45 10.47
CA VAL A 156 -10.78 -6.66 9.23
C VAL A 156 -9.64 -7.64 9.51
N ARG A 157 -9.55 -8.69 8.68
CA ARG A 157 -8.43 -9.64 8.68
C ARG A 157 -7.54 -9.31 7.48
N GLY A 158 -6.35 -8.79 7.75
CA GLY A 158 -5.36 -8.48 6.72
C GLY A 158 -4.42 -9.65 6.45
N GLY A 159 -3.98 -9.80 5.21
CA GLY A 159 -2.99 -10.79 4.82
C GLY A 159 -2.10 -10.33 3.67
N LEU A 160 -0.78 -10.52 3.83
CA LEU A 160 0.19 -10.36 2.75
C LEU A 160 0.43 -11.73 2.11
N LEU A 161 -0.09 -11.96 0.91
CA LEU A 161 0.04 -13.24 0.23
C LEU A 161 1.32 -13.28 -0.61
N PHE A 162 2.40 -13.82 -0.04
CA PHE A 162 3.65 -14.04 -0.76
C PHE A 162 3.56 -15.31 -1.62
N VAL A 163 3.12 -15.14 -2.85
CA VAL A 163 2.80 -16.27 -3.74
C VAL A 163 4.00 -17.11 -4.12
N ILE A 164 5.19 -16.52 -4.27
CA ILE A 164 6.44 -17.24 -4.58
C ILE A 164 7.04 -17.85 -3.31
N ALA A 165 7.10 -17.08 -2.22
CA ALA A 165 7.61 -17.57 -0.93
C ALA A 165 6.66 -18.53 -0.22
N ARG A 166 5.42 -18.69 -0.69
CA ARG A 166 4.37 -19.51 -0.10
C ARG A 166 4.15 -19.22 1.39
N SER A 167 4.18 -17.94 1.75
CA SER A 167 3.94 -17.48 3.11
C SER A 167 2.78 -16.48 3.16
N PHE A 168 2.14 -16.39 4.31
CA PHE A 168 0.94 -15.59 4.47
C PHE A 168 0.92 -14.88 5.84
N PRO A 169 1.78 -13.87 6.06
CA PRO A 169 1.72 -13.02 7.25
C PRO A 169 0.35 -12.35 7.39
N LYS A 170 -0.27 -12.51 8.55
CA LYS A 170 -1.62 -12.03 8.84
C LYS A 170 -1.63 -11.00 9.96
N ALA A 171 -2.66 -10.17 9.98
CA ALA A 171 -2.99 -9.26 11.07
C ALA A 171 -4.51 -9.12 11.20
N ASN A 172 -4.98 -8.80 12.40
CA ASN A 172 -6.39 -8.56 12.66
C ASN A 172 -6.55 -7.14 13.21
N TYR A 173 -7.61 -6.48 12.81
CA TYR A 173 -7.93 -5.12 13.19
C TYR A 173 -9.38 -5.05 13.63
N SER A 174 -9.64 -4.37 14.76
CA SER A 174 -10.96 -4.05 15.26
C SER A 174 -11.29 -2.58 14.98
N LYS A 175 -12.53 -2.30 14.67
CA LYS A 175 -12.99 -0.91 14.52
C LYS A 175 -12.85 -0.10 15.81
N GLU A 176 -12.88 -0.77 16.95
CA GLU A 176 -12.67 -0.15 18.26
C GLU A 176 -11.25 0.43 18.43
N ASP A 177 -10.27 -0.18 17.76
CA ASP A 177 -8.87 0.26 17.79
C ASP A 177 -8.59 1.43 16.83
N GLU A 178 -9.54 1.76 15.96
CA GLU A 178 -9.37 2.76 14.90
C GLU A 178 -8.77 4.09 15.39
N PRO A 179 -9.24 4.71 16.50
CA PRO A 179 -8.68 5.99 16.96
C PRO A 179 -7.20 5.90 17.33
N VAL A 180 -6.79 4.80 17.95
CA VAL A 180 -5.38 4.59 18.37
C VAL A 180 -4.49 4.33 17.15
N LEU A 181 -4.98 3.53 16.20
CA LEU A 181 -4.25 3.21 14.97
C LEU A 181 -4.05 4.46 14.09
N TRP A 182 -5.08 5.32 13.96
CA TRP A 182 -4.95 6.60 13.25
C TRP A 182 -3.92 7.52 13.89
N GLN A 183 -3.84 7.60 15.22
CA GLN A 183 -2.86 8.47 15.90
C GLN A 183 -1.41 8.16 15.49
N LYS A 184 -1.07 6.90 15.26
CA LYS A 184 0.24 6.49 14.76
C LYS A 184 0.51 7.09 13.37
N TRP A 185 -0.42 6.92 12.43
CA TRP A 185 -0.26 7.39 11.06
C TRP A 185 -0.31 8.92 10.94
N LEU A 186 -1.13 9.56 11.77
CA LEU A 186 -1.19 11.02 11.84
C LEU A 186 0.14 11.62 12.31
N ARG A 187 0.82 11.00 13.29
CA ARG A 187 2.15 11.45 13.71
C ARG A 187 3.19 11.35 12.57
N ASP A 188 3.14 10.28 11.79
CA ASP A 188 4.07 10.11 10.67
C ASP A 188 3.73 11.09 9.54
N TYR A 189 2.45 11.31 9.27
CA TYR A 189 1.98 12.34 8.35
C TYR A 189 2.38 13.75 8.79
N ASP A 190 2.22 14.09 10.07
CA ASP A 190 2.58 15.41 10.61
C ASP A 190 4.07 15.71 10.44
N ARG A 191 4.93 14.71 10.58
CA ARG A 191 6.37 14.85 10.30
C ARG A 191 6.62 15.16 8.83
N MET A 192 5.90 14.51 7.93
CA MET A 192 5.98 14.76 6.49
C MET A 192 5.42 16.16 6.15
N LYS A 193 4.26 16.52 6.73
CA LYS A 193 3.65 17.85 6.60
C LYS A 193 4.57 18.96 7.10
N PHE A 194 5.22 18.75 8.25
CA PHE A 194 6.20 19.69 8.80
C PHE A 194 7.40 19.90 7.85
N ALA A 195 7.96 18.81 7.31
CA ALA A 195 9.05 18.91 6.34
C ALA A 195 8.63 19.70 5.09
N TYR A 196 7.39 19.50 4.62
CA TYR A 196 6.84 20.20 3.48
C TYR A 196 6.64 21.71 3.76
N THR A 197 6.02 22.06 4.89
CA THR A 197 5.71 23.47 5.24
C THR A 197 6.96 24.26 5.58
N SER A 198 7.95 23.64 6.23
CA SER A 198 9.24 24.27 6.53
C SER A 198 10.23 24.24 5.37
N ASN A 199 9.93 23.49 4.32
CA ASN A 199 10.83 23.18 3.20
C ASN A 199 12.20 22.60 3.66
N VAL A 200 12.17 21.76 4.71
CA VAL A 200 13.37 21.13 5.27
C VAL A 200 13.34 19.63 4.97
N TRP A 201 14.25 19.19 4.10
CA TRP A 201 14.30 17.83 3.56
C TRP A 201 15.66 17.17 3.86
N ASN A 202 15.91 16.92 5.13
CA ASN A 202 17.18 16.36 5.59
C ASN A 202 17.41 14.95 5.02
N PRO A 203 18.58 14.66 4.46
CA PRO A 203 18.92 13.32 4.03
C PRO A 203 19.06 12.40 5.26
N ARG A 204 18.67 11.13 5.08
CA ARG A 204 18.93 10.06 6.03
C ARG A 204 19.87 9.03 5.39
N PRO A 205 21.19 9.20 5.53
CA PRO A 205 22.16 8.31 4.91
C PRO A 205 22.04 6.88 5.43
N SER A 206 22.14 5.93 4.51
CA SER A 206 22.10 4.49 4.79
C SER A 206 22.90 3.71 3.74
N GLY A 207 23.07 2.41 3.95
CA GLY A 207 23.71 1.54 2.95
C GLY A 207 23.04 1.57 1.57
N LEU A 208 21.75 1.95 1.49
CA LEU A 208 21.02 2.06 0.23
C LEU A 208 21.50 3.23 -0.63
N CYS A 209 22.12 4.25 -0.04
CA CYS A 209 22.63 5.41 -0.76
C CYS A 209 23.71 5.03 -1.79
N LYS A 210 24.50 4.00 -1.49
CA LYS A 210 25.64 3.60 -2.33
C LYS A 210 25.23 3.01 -3.69
N LYS A 211 24.14 2.24 -3.75
CA LYS A 211 23.79 1.47 -4.95
C LYS A 211 22.33 1.62 -5.41
N HIS A 212 21.43 1.98 -4.52
CA HIS A 212 20.00 1.89 -4.77
C HIS A 212 19.27 3.23 -4.78
N CYS A 213 19.90 4.32 -4.32
CA CYS A 213 19.27 5.63 -4.34
C CYS A 213 19.34 6.24 -5.75
N VAL A 214 18.21 6.73 -6.24
CA VAL A 214 18.12 7.34 -7.58
C VAL A 214 18.45 8.83 -7.59
N VAL A 215 18.52 9.48 -6.42
CA VAL A 215 18.80 10.92 -6.28
C VAL A 215 20.28 11.17 -6.43
N LEU A 216 20.74 11.32 -7.67
CA LEU A 216 22.17 11.50 -7.99
C LEU A 216 22.72 12.84 -7.48
N SER A 217 21.89 13.89 -7.35
CA SER A 217 22.29 15.19 -6.82
C SER A 217 22.56 15.20 -5.30
N CYS A 218 22.31 14.07 -4.61
CA CYS A 218 22.51 13.98 -3.17
C CYS A 218 24.00 13.70 -2.84
N PRO A 219 24.65 14.47 -1.92
CA PRO A 219 26.07 14.27 -1.58
C PRO A 219 26.36 12.90 -0.92
N HIS A 220 25.34 12.18 -0.48
CA HIS A 220 25.47 10.82 0.07
C HIS A 220 25.25 9.72 -0.97
N ASN A 221 25.00 10.08 -2.23
CA ASN A 221 24.81 9.09 -3.30
C ASN A 221 26.18 8.55 -3.74
N GLY A 222 26.37 7.24 -3.66
CA GLY A 222 27.63 6.63 -4.04
C GLY A 222 27.82 6.42 -5.55
N ARG A 223 26.87 6.91 -6.38
CA ARG A 223 26.92 6.89 -7.85
C ARG A 223 26.99 8.30 -8.46
N ALA A 224 27.04 9.33 -7.60
CA ALA A 224 27.19 10.73 -8.00
C ALA A 224 28.65 11.05 -8.36
#